data_b2ba5ed669ef79d10b518a95feb0dff8
#
_entry.id   b2ba5ed669ef79d10b518a95feb0dff8
#
_cell.length_a   1.000
_cell.length_b   1.000
_cell.length_c   1.000
_cell.angle_alpha   90.00
_cell.angle_beta   90.00
_cell.angle_gamma   90.00
#
_symmetry.space_group_name_H-M   'P 1'
#
loop_
_entity.id
_entity.type
_entity.pdbx_description
1 polymer ?
#
loop_
_entity_poly.entity_id
_entity_poly.type
_entity_poly.pdbx_seq_one_letter_code
_entity_poly.pdbx_strand_id
1 'polypeptide(L)'
;MLKIFYLFSLIKNKFSKIQQSRSANISPLPQPSRNPYMQNNFDPLLIRGKSLIPVVQGGMGVGVSASKLSSAVARENGVGTIASVDLRHLHDDLLAESKINPSEEKYTRLNCTALDREIQKAKADANGKGMIAVNVMKAVKDHAAYVRQACESGADAIVMGAGLPLDLPEMTEGYHKDVALF
;
A
#
# COMPACT_ATOMS: atom_id res chain seq x y z
N MET A 1 -37.62 12.73 29.51
CA MET A 1 -36.88 12.74 28.23
C MET A 1 -35.98 13.98 27.96
N LEU A 2 -36.22 15.12 28.58
CA LEU A 2 -35.42 16.35 28.37
C LEU A 2 -34.04 16.36 29.02
N LYS A 3 -33.79 15.64 30.11
CA LYS A 3 -32.51 15.67 30.86
C LYS A 3 -31.35 14.93 30.12
N ILE A 4 -31.65 13.97 29.26
CA ILE A 4 -30.63 13.19 28.56
C ILE A 4 -30.03 13.99 27.37
N PHE A 5 -30.84 14.80 26.72
CA PHE A 5 -30.38 15.68 25.62
C PHE A 5 -29.43 16.79 26.10
N TYR A 6 -29.65 17.30 27.32
CA TYR A 6 -28.78 18.34 27.90
C TYR A 6 -27.40 17.81 28.29
N LEU A 7 -27.34 16.56 28.75
CA LEU A 7 -26.06 15.91 29.10
C LEU A 7 -25.21 15.63 27.87
N PHE A 8 -25.83 15.20 26.76
CA PHE A 8 -25.14 14.96 25.48
C PHE A 8 -24.58 16.25 24.85
N SER A 9 -25.31 17.36 24.98
CA SER A 9 -24.87 18.67 24.51
C SER A 9 -23.65 19.19 25.30
N LEU A 10 -23.64 19.00 26.62
CA LEU A 10 -22.53 19.38 27.48
C LEU A 10 -21.25 18.55 27.25
N ILE A 11 -21.41 17.25 26.95
CA ILE A 11 -20.29 16.37 26.63
C ILE A 11 -19.69 16.74 25.26
N LYS A 12 -20.51 16.99 24.24
CA LYS A 12 -20.04 17.45 22.92
C LYS A 12 -19.26 18.78 23.02
N ASN A 13 -19.77 19.74 23.77
CA ASN A 13 -19.07 21.04 23.96
C ASN A 13 -17.75 20.92 24.76
N LYS A 14 -17.66 20.00 25.71
CA LYS A 14 -16.38 19.75 26.41
C LYS A 14 -15.35 19.06 25.51
N PHE A 15 -15.79 18.08 24.70
CA PHE A 15 -14.88 17.41 23.74
C PHE A 15 -14.36 18.34 22.65
N SER A 16 -15.22 19.22 22.11
CA SER A 16 -14.77 20.19 21.08
C SER A 16 -13.78 21.21 21.63
N LYS A 17 -13.94 21.66 22.88
CA LYS A 17 -12.98 22.55 23.55
C LYS A 17 -11.64 21.88 23.86
N ILE A 18 -11.64 20.58 24.19
CA ILE A 18 -10.42 19.81 24.42
C ILE A 18 -9.67 19.57 23.09
N GLN A 19 -10.38 19.35 21.98
CA GLN A 19 -9.75 19.25 20.67
C GLN A 19 -9.18 20.59 20.17
N GLN A 20 -9.88 21.70 20.38
CA GLN A 20 -9.37 23.03 20.03
C GLN A 20 -8.17 23.47 20.88
N SER A 21 -8.12 23.11 22.16
CA SER A 21 -6.95 23.44 23.02
C SER A 21 -5.72 22.57 22.72
N ARG A 22 -5.89 21.39 22.13
CA ARG A 22 -4.77 20.53 21.70
C ARG A 22 -4.19 20.92 20.33
N SER A 23 -4.96 21.59 19.46
CA SER A 23 -4.46 22.05 18.16
C SER A 23 -3.75 23.41 18.23
N ALA A 24 -3.90 24.16 19.30
CA ALA A 24 -3.38 25.54 19.42
C ALA A 24 -1.91 25.63 19.85
N ASN A 25 -1.25 24.54 20.28
CA ASN A 25 0.10 24.57 20.83
C ASN A 25 1.07 23.50 20.28
N ILE A 26 0.77 22.92 19.12
CA ILE A 26 1.78 22.13 18.42
C ILE A 26 2.48 23.10 17.46
N SER A 27 3.60 23.64 17.88
CA SER A 27 4.55 24.27 16.95
C SER A 27 4.81 23.26 15.84
N PRO A 28 4.76 23.63 14.55
CA PRO A 28 5.12 22.71 13.48
C PRO A 28 6.51 22.16 13.80
N LEU A 29 6.62 20.83 13.82
CA LEU A 29 7.91 20.17 13.96
C LEU A 29 8.87 20.84 12.98
N PRO A 30 10.10 21.22 13.42
CA PRO A 30 11.06 21.80 12.52
C PRO A 30 11.19 20.85 11.33
N GLN A 31 10.94 21.38 10.11
CA GLN A 31 11.18 20.63 8.88
C GLN A 31 12.63 20.14 8.99
N PRO A 32 12.90 18.86 8.76
CA PRO A 32 14.26 18.39 8.77
C PRO A 32 15.04 19.27 7.81
N SER A 33 15.98 20.05 8.33
CA SER A 33 16.89 20.81 7.51
C SER A 33 17.48 19.82 6.52
N ARG A 34 17.36 20.09 5.22
CA ARG A 34 18.00 19.26 4.20
C ARG A 34 19.47 19.20 4.60
N ASN A 35 19.88 18.04 5.12
CA ASN A 35 21.26 17.85 5.54
C ASN A 35 22.11 18.00 4.28
N PRO A 36 22.93 19.07 4.16
CA PRO A 36 23.74 19.30 2.97
C PRO A 36 24.78 18.19 2.76
N TYR A 37 24.99 17.33 3.76
CA TYR A 37 25.87 16.17 3.70
C TYR A 37 25.20 14.89 3.21
N MET A 38 23.88 14.87 3.01
CA MET A 38 23.16 13.80 2.32
C MET A 38 22.97 14.13 0.84
N GLN A 39 24.01 14.51 0.14
CA GLN A 39 24.01 14.39 -1.31
C GLN A 39 24.16 12.90 -1.61
N ASN A 40 23.06 12.32 -2.05
CA ASN A 40 23.04 10.95 -2.53
C ASN A 40 23.87 10.89 -3.83
N ASN A 41 25.10 10.36 -3.74
CA ASN A 41 25.99 10.19 -4.90
C ASN A 41 25.68 8.90 -5.69
N PHE A 42 24.54 8.26 -5.44
CA PHE A 42 24.11 7.10 -6.21
C PHE A 42 23.45 7.52 -7.52
N ASP A 43 23.77 6.79 -8.57
CA ASP A 43 23.09 6.96 -9.85
C ASP A 43 21.58 6.68 -9.72
N PRO A 44 20.74 7.40 -10.46
CA PRO A 44 19.31 7.14 -10.49
C PRO A 44 18.98 5.72 -10.93
N LEU A 45 17.98 5.12 -10.30
CA LEU A 45 17.45 3.83 -10.75
C LEU A 45 16.53 4.07 -11.95
N LEU A 46 16.92 3.54 -13.10
CA LEU A 46 16.14 3.68 -14.34
C LEU A 46 15.27 2.45 -14.57
N ILE A 47 13.96 2.59 -14.41
CA ILE A 47 13.00 1.51 -14.63
C ILE A 47 11.92 2.02 -15.59
N ARG A 48 11.77 1.36 -16.73
CA ARG A 48 10.74 1.66 -17.74
C ARG A 48 10.62 3.16 -18.06
N GLY A 49 11.77 3.81 -18.26
CA GLY A 49 11.84 5.24 -18.57
C GLY A 49 11.61 6.20 -17.42
N LYS A 50 11.28 5.70 -16.21
CA LYS A 50 11.23 6.52 -15.00
C LYS A 50 12.62 6.61 -14.38
N SER A 51 13.04 7.82 -14.01
CA SER A 51 14.25 8.08 -13.22
C SER A 51 13.84 8.20 -11.75
N LEU A 52 14.26 7.25 -10.94
CA LEU A 52 13.88 7.11 -9.54
C LEU A 52 15.07 7.28 -8.60
N ILE A 53 14.87 7.69 -7.38
CA ILE A 53 15.91 7.54 -6.37
C ILE A 53 16.18 6.05 -6.14
N PRO A 54 17.44 5.62 -5.91
CA PRO A 54 17.79 4.20 -5.78
C PRO A 54 17.39 3.61 -4.42
N VAL A 55 16.12 3.77 -4.08
CA VAL A 55 15.49 3.23 -2.86
C VAL A 55 14.31 2.36 -3.27
N VAL A 56 14.42 1.08 -2.95
CA VAL A 56 13.37 0.08 -3.16
C VAL A 56 12.97 -0.48 -1.80
N GLN A 57 11.75 -0.18 -1.38
CA GLN A 57 11.22 -0.72 -0.14
C GLN A 57 10.75 -2.16 -0.37
N GLY A 58 11.22 -3.11 0.44
CA GLY A 58 10.86 -4.51 0.35
C GLY A 58 9.44 -4.82 0.84
N GLY A 59 8.81 -5.83 0.26
CA GLY A 59 7.50 -6.31 0.71
C GLY A 59 7.58 -6.99 2.08
N MET A 60 6.76 -6.55 3.04
CA MET A 60 6.63 -7.12 4.38
C MET A 60 5.17 -7.46 4.65
N GLY A 61 4.84 -8.74 4.74
CA GLY A 61 3.50 -9.23 5.11
C GLY A 61 3.38 -9.35 6.64
N VAL A 62 2.18 -9.47 7.22
CA VAL A 62 0.88 -9.17 6.64
C VAL A 62 0.52 -7.73 6.98
N GLY A 63 0.18 -6.92 5.98
CA GLY A 63 -0.30 -5.56 6.22
C GLY A 63 0.74 -4.51 6.63
N VAL A 64 2.03 -4.89 6.87
CA VAL A 64 3.09 -3.91 7.16
C VAL A 64 3.39 -3.08 5.92
N SER A 65 3.64 -3.76 4.80
CA SER A 65 3.77 -3.11 3.49
C SER A 65 2.43 -3.09 2.78
N ALA A 66 1.68 -2.03 3.02
CA ALA A 66 0.38 -1.74 2.41
C ALA A 66 0.42 -0.35 1.77
N SER A 67 -0.72 0.19 1.37
CA SER A 67 -0.83 1.47 0.66
C SER A 67 -0.12 2.63 1.34
N LYS A 68 -0.21 2.75 2.66
CA LYS A 68 0.39 3.87 3.41
C LYS A 68 1.91 3.92 3.30
N LEU A 69 2.59 2.78 3.50
CA LEU A 69 4.05 2.72 3.43
C LEU A 69 4.52 2.84 1.98
N SER A 70 3.93 2.08 1.07
CA SER A 70 4.33 2.08 -0.34
C SER A 70 4.13 3.46 -0.99
N SER A 71 3.01 4.13 -0.72
CA SER A 71 2.79 5.49 -1.24
C SER A 71 3.75 6.52 -0.64
N ALA A 72 4.11 6.39 0.65
CA ALA A 72 5.07 7.28 1.28
C ALA A 72 6.44 7.22 0.59
N VAL A 73 6.92 6.00 0.28
CA VAL A 73 8.18 5.80 -0.46
C VAL A 73 8.06 6.31 -1.90
N ALA A 74 6.95 6.03 -2.58
CA ALA A 74 6.73 6.49 -3.94
C ALA A 74 6.65 8.03 -4.04
N ARG A 75 6.05 8.72 -3.06
CA ARG A 75 6.05 10.20 -3.00
C ARG A 75 7.44 10.82 -2.97
N GLU A 76 8.39 10.11 -2.39
CA GLU A 76 9.80 10.52 -2.40
C GLU A 76 10.54 10.06 -3.65
N ASN A 77 9.82 9.64 -4.70
CA ASN A 77 10.34 9.17 -5.98
C ASN A 77 11.13 7.85 -5.90
N GLY A 78 10.87 7.01 -4.90
CA GLY A 78 11.39 5.65 -4.79
C GLY A 78 10.41 4.60 -5.32
N VAL A 79 10.73 3.32 -5.09
CA VAL A 79 9.84 2.18 -5.35
C VAL A 79 9.22 1.72 -4.04
N GLY A 80 7.93 2.00 -3.84
CA GLY A 80 7.15 1.50 -2.73
C GLY A 80 6.50 0.17 -3.07
N THR A 81 6.62 -0.83 -2.20
CA THR A 81 6.16 -2.19 -2.49
C THR A 81 5.04 -2.61 -1.55
N ILE A 82 3.95 -3.14 -2.10
CA ILE A 82 2.84 -3.76 -1.37
C ILE A 82 3.09 -5.27 -1.29
N ALA A 83 2.99 -5.88 -0.11
CA ALA A 83 3.01 -7.33 0.06
C ALA A 83 1.60 -7.89 -0.14
N SER A 84 1.42 -8.80 -1.10
CA SER A 84 0.09 -9.28 -1.52
C SER A 84 -0.58 -10.26 -0.56
N VAL A 85 0.16 -10.78 0.43
CA VAL A 85 -0.32 -11.86 1.30
C VAL A 85 -1.36 -11.37 2.31
N ASP A 86 -2.50 -12.08 2.35
CA ASP A 86 -3.56 -11.94 3.36
C ASP A 86 -4.07 -10.52 3.63
N LEU A 87 -4.08 -9.68 2.62
CA LEU A 87 -4.48 -8.27 2.71
C LEU A 87 -5.95 -8.07 3.14
N ARG A 88 -6.82 -9.08 2.99
CA ARG A 88 -8.20 -9.03 3.49
C ARG A 88 -8.30 -8.66 4.98
N HIS A 89 -7.24 -8.94 5.75
CA HIS A 89 -7.17 -8.62 7.18
C HIS A 89 -7.08 -7.11 7.48
N LEU A 90 -6.75 -6.30 6.48
CA LEU A 90 -6.69 -4.83 6.61
C LEU A 90 -8.06 -4.16 6.39
N HIS A 91 -9.07 -4.93 5.97
CA HIS A 91 -10.39 -4.43 5.60
C HIS A 91 -11.45 -5.15 6.42
N ASP A 92 -12.11 -4.46 7.35
CA ASP A 92 -13.07 -5.05 8.29
C ASP A 92 -14.23 -5.76 7.57
N ASP A 93 -14.70 -5.21 6.46
CA ASP A 93 -15.76 -5.81 5.62
C ASP A 93 -15.32 -7.14 5.01
N LEU A 94 -14.12 -7.20 4.44
CA LEU A 94 -13.58 -8.42 3.83
C LEU A 94 -13.23 -9.47 4.89
N LEU A 95 -12.72 -9.02 6.03
CA LEU A 95 -12.44 -9.89 7.16
C LEU A 95 -13.73 -10.51 7.73
N ALA A 96 -14.79 -9.72 7.87
CA ALA A 96 -16.10 -10.21 8.31
C ALA A 96 -16.68 -11.21 7.31
N GLU A 97 -16.64 -10.88 6.01
CA GLU A 97 -17.10 -11.76 4.94
C GLU A 97 -16.31 -13.08 4.92
N SER A 98 -15.01 -13.06 5.19
CA SER A 98 -14.16 -14.26 5.16
C SER A 98 -14.54 -15.33 6.19
N LYS A 99 -15.24 -14.93 7.27
CA LYS A 99 -15.70 -15.83 8.34
C LYS A 99 -17.01 -16.56 7.99
N ILE A 100 -17.73 -16.09 6.98
CA ILE A 100 -18.98 -16.69 6.52
C ILE A 100 -18.68 -17.72 5.44
N ASN A 101 -18.97 -18.98 5.67
CA ASN A 101 -18.71 -20.11 4.73
C ASN A 101 -17.27 -20.03 4.16
N PRO A 102 -16.25 -20.27 5.00
CA PRO A 102 -14.85 -20.12 4.60
C PRO A 102 -14.46 -21.15 3.53
N SER A 103 -13.77 -20.69 2.49
CA SER A 103 -13.14 -21.54 1.46
C SER A 103 -11.88 -20.86 0.93
N GLU A 104 -10.96 -21.65 0.37
CA GLU A 104 -9.73 -21.11 -0.24
C GLU A 104 -10.05 -20.13 -1.37
N GLU A 105 -10.96 -20.50 -2.28
CA GLU A 105 -11.38 -19.67 -3.40
C GLU A 105 -11.95 -18.32 -2.91
N LYS A 106 -12.72 -18.35 -1.83
CA LYS A 106 -13.23 -17.15 -1.21
C LYS A 106 -12.11 -16.27 -0.64
N TYR A 107 -11.15 -16.89 0.03
CA TYR A 107 -9.99 -16.13 0.57
C TYR A 107 -9.18 -15.51 -0.56
N THR A 108 -8.92 -16.25 -1.65
CA THR A 108 -8.24 -15.70 -2.83
C THR A 108 -8.97 -14.50 -3.39
N ARG A 109 -10.28 -14.62 -3.62
CA ARG A 109 -11.12 -13.53 -4.13
C ARG A 109 -11.08 -12.30 -3.22
N LEU A 110 -11.22 -12.48 -1.91
CA LEU A 110 -11.19 -11.38 -0.95
C LEU A 110 -9.82 -10.73 -0.85
N ASN A 111 -8.75 -11.53 -0.94
CA ASN A 111 -7.38 -11.00 -0.98
C ASN A 111 -7.12 -10.22 -2.28
N CYS A 112 -7.62 -10.68 -3.44
CA CYS A 112 -7.55 -9.93 -4.69
C CYS A 112 -8.30 -8.59 -4.58
N THR A 113 -9.50 -8.58 -4.01
CA THR A 113 -10.26 -7.34 -3.76
C THR A 113 -9.49 -6.38 -2.84
N ALA A 114 -8.87 -6.91 -1.78
CA ALA A 114 -8.06 -6.11 -0.88
C ALA A 114 -6.80 -5.56 -1.57
N LEU A 115 -6.14 -6.37 -2.38
CA LEU A 115 -4.96 -5.97 -3.16
C LEU A 115 -5.29 -4.84 -4.13
N ASP A 116 -6.42 -4.94 -4.84
CA ASP A 116 -6.89 -3.85 -5.70
C ASP A 116 -7.06 -2.55 -4.91
N ARG A 117 -7.79 -2.58 -3.79
CA ARG A 117 -8.00 -1.41 -2.93
C ARG A 117 -6.69 -0.77 -2.48
N GLU A 118 -5.71 -1.60 -2.07
CA GLU A 118 -4.41 -1.12 -1.60
C GLU A 118 -3.59 -0.52 -2.74
N ILE A 119 -3.61 -1.09 -3.95
CA ILE A 119 -2.93 -0.53 -5.11
C ILE A 119 -3.55 0.80 -5.53
N GLN A 120 -4.88 0.85 -5.68
CA GLN A 120 -5.58 2.08 -6.07
C GLN A 120 -5.30 3.20 -5.07
N LYS A 121 -5.38 2.89 -3.77
CA LYS A 121 -5.08 3.85 -2.72
C LYS A 121 -3.62 4.31 -2.76
N ALA A 122 -2.68 3.38 -2.92
CA ALA A 122 -1.25 3.72 -2.98
C ALA A 122 -0.93 4.62 -4.18
N LYS A 123 -1.50 4.35 -5.35
CA LYS A 123 -1.31 5.15 -6.56
C LYS A 123 -1.92 6.55 -6.41
N ALA A 124 -3.12 6.65 -5.85
CA ALA A 124 -3.74 7.94 -5.56
C ALA A 124 -2.90 8.78 -4.59
N ASP A 125 -2.45 8.16 -3.48
CA ASP A 125 -1.65 8.82 -2.46
C ASP A 125 -0.22 9.17 -2.95
N ALA A 126 0.35 8.41 -3.90
CA ALA A 126 1.66 8.68 -4.52
C ALA A 126 1.63 9.89 -5.47
N ASN A 127 0.44 10.28 -5.94
CA ASN A 127 0.23 11.43 -6.82
C ASN A 127 1.14 11.44 -8.07
N GLY A 128 1.26 10.30 -8.74
CA GLY A 128 2.04 10.10 -9.95
C GLY A 128 3.56 10.04 -9.78
N LYS A 129 4.07 10.14 -8.55
CA LYS A 129 5.50 10.03 -8.25
C LYS A 129 5.91 8.59 -7.99
N GLY A 130 7.19 8.31 -8.20
CA GLY A 130 7.79 7.01 -7.92
C GLY A 130 7.13 5.84 -8.66
N MET A 131 7.19 4.67 -8.04
CA MET A 131 6.55 3.45 -8.53
C MET A 131 5.87 2.70 -7.38
N ILE A 132 4.74 2.06 -7.67
CA ILE A 132 4.07 1.11 -6.78
C ILE A 132 4.29 -0.29 -7.32
N ALA A 133 5.10 -1.06 -6.60
CA ALA A 133 5.36 -2.47 -6.88
C ALA A 133 4.47 -3.38 -6.01
N VAL A 134 4.24 -4.60 -6.47
CA VAL A 134 3.58 -5.65 -5.69
C VAL A 134 4.53 -6.83 -5.52
N ASN A 135 4.77 -7.21 -4.27
CA ASN A 135 5.52 -8.42 -3.94
C ASN A 135 4.58 -9.61 -3.82
N VAL A 136 4.86 -10.66 -4.60
CA VAL A 136 4.13 -11.92 -4.61
C VAL A 136 5.08 -13.06 -4.28
N MET A 137 4.71 -13.92 -3.33
CA MET A 137 5.49 -15.11 -3.01
C MET A 137 5.10 -16.27 -3.94
N LYS A 138 6.05 -16.80 -4.71
CA LYS A 138 5.84 -17.96 -5.59
C LYS A 138 5.33 -19.19 -4.84
N ALA A 139 5.74 -19.36 -3.58
CA ALA A 139 5.34 -20.49 -2.75
C ALA A 139 3.83 -20.47 -2.34
N VAL A 140 3.15 -19.34 -2.49
CA VAL A 140 1.71 -19.25 -2.20
C VAL A 140 0.93 -19.86 -3.37
N LYS A 141 -0.05 -20.74 -3.06
CA LYS A 141 -0.86 -21.46 -4.05
C LYS A 141 -1.51 -20.52 -5.08
N ASP A 142 -2.03 -19.38 -4.60
CA ASP A 142 -2.80 -18.43 -5.41
C ASP A 142 -1.96 -17.31 -6.02
N HIS A 143 -0.61 -17.48 -6.08
CA HIS A 143 0.30 -16.46 -6.58
C HIS A 143 -0.07 -15.92 -7.97
N ALA A 144 -0.53 -16.78 -8.87
CA ALA A 144 -0.94 -16.38 -10.23
C ALA A 144 -2.16 -15.45 -10.22
N ALA A 145 -3.12 -15.65 -9.30
CA ALA A 145 -4.25 -14.76 -9.13
C ALA A 145 -3.81 -13.38 -8.63
N TYR A 146 -2.86 -13.33 -7.68
CA TYR A 146 -2.33 -12.07 -7.16
C TYR A 146 -1.50 -11.31 -8.21
N VAL A 147 -0.70 -12.01 -9.04
CA VAL A 147 0.02 -11.39 -10.16
C VAL A 147 -0.96 -10.75 -11.13
N ARG A 148 -1.97 -11.50 -11.57
CA ARG A 148 -2.99 -10.99 -12.49
C ARG A 148 -3.72 -9.79 -11.91
N GLN A 149 -4.21 -9.90 -10.68
CA GLN A 149 -4.89 -8.79 -10.01
C GLN A 149 -4.00 -7.56 -9.90
N ALA A 150 -2.73 -7.71 -9.55
CA ALA A 150 -1.81 -6.59 -9.45
C ALA A 150 -1.64 -5.87 -10.81
N CYS A 151 -1.53 -6.62 -11.90
CA CYS A 151 -1.48 -6.06 -13.26
C CYS A 151 -2.78 -5.34 -13.62
N GLU A 152 -3.93 -5.95 -13.38
CA GLU A 152 -5.26 -5.38 -13.64
C GLU A 152 -5.50 -4.09 -12.84
N SER A 153 -5.04 -4.07 -11.59
CA SER A 153 -5.11 -2.87 -10.73
C SER A 153 -4.10 -1.79 -11.08
N GLY A 154 -3.23 -2.02 -12.07
CA GLY A 154 -2.27 -1.03 -12.58
C GLY A 154 -1.04 -0.85 -11.70
N ALA A 155 -0.54 -1.90 -11.05
CA ALA A 155 0.77 -1.88 -10.41
C ALA A 155 1.87 -1.55 -11.45
N ASP A 156 2.87 -0.77 -11.03
CA ASP A 156 3.99 -0.40 -11.92
C ASP A 156 5.03 -1.53 -12.05
N ALA A 157 5.07 -2.45 -11.05
CA ALA A 157 6.02 -3.57 -11.07
C ALA A 157 5.50 -4.77 -10.26
N ILE A 158 5.94 -5.97 -10.64
CA ILE A 158 5.79 -7.20 -9.87
C ILE A 158 7.17 -7.66 -9.41
N VAL A 159 7.29 -7.95 -8.12
CA VAL A 159 8.48 -8.56 -7.50
C VAL A 159 8.08 -9.95 -7.02
N MET A 160 8.63 -11.00 -7.60
CA MET A 160 8.33 -12.36 -7.20
C MET A 160 9.50 -13.00 -6.48
N GLY A 161 9.25 -13.43 -5.25
CA GLY A 161 10.23 -14.12 -4.42
C GLY A 161 9.73 -15.47 -3.90
N ALA A 162 10.48 -16.09 -3.00
CA ALA A 162 10.16 -17.39 -2.40
C ALA A 162 9.97 -18.51 -3.45
N GLY A 163 10.81 -18.56 -4.45
CA GLY A 163 10.85 -19.53 -5.54
C GLY A 163 11.37 -18.93 -6.83
N LEU A 164 11.64 -19.77 -7.82
CA LEU A 164 12.11 -19.34 -9.14
C LEU A 164 10.89 -19.04 -10.05
N PRO A 165 10.66 -17.79 -10.46
CA PRO A 165 9.45 -17.39 -11.15
C PRO A 165 9.58 -17.50 -12.68
N LEU A 166 9.91 -18.66 -13.22
CA LEU A 166 10.14 -18.88 -14.65
C LEU A 166 8.89 -18.57 -15.50
N ASP A 167 7.71 -18.72 -14.92
CA ASP A 167 6.40 -18.50 -15.54
C ASP A 167 5.85 -17.07 -15.33
N LEU A 168 6.57 -16.19 -14.65
CA LEU A 168 6.13 -14.82 -14.41
C LEU A 168 5.86 -14.03 -15.71
N PRO A 169 6.70 -14.12 -16.77
CA PRO A 169 6.41 -13.47 -18.03
C PRO A 169 5.08 -13.92 -18.65
N GLU A 170 4.77 -15.22 -18.58
CA GLU A 170 3.49 -15.78 -19.09
C GLU A 170 2.29 -15.27 -18.29
N MET A 171 2.41 -15.21 -16.94
CA MET A 171 1.35 -14.70 -16.08
C MET A 171 1.02 -13.24 -16.35
N THR A 172 1.97 -12.47 -16.85
CA THR A 172 1.84 -11.05 -17.15
C THR A 172 1.63 -10.76 -18.62
N GLU A 173 1.37 -11.78 -19.45
CA GLU A 173 1.08 -11.62 -20.85
C GLU A 173 -0.08 -10.64 -21.08
N GLY A 174 0.11 -9.69 -22.01
CA GLY A 174 -0.82 -8.57 -22.20
C GLY A 174 -0.51 -7.31 -21.41
N TYR A 175 0.27 -7.41 -20.33
CA TYR A 175 0.65 -6.28 -19.46
C TYR A 175 2.12 -5.87 -19.57
N HIS A 176 2.92 -6.58 -20.37
CA HIS A 176 4.41 -6.37 -20.44
C HIS A 176 4.85 -4.96 -20.79
N LYS A 177 3.98 -4.17 -21.43
CA LYS A 177 4.31 -2.79 -21.79
C LYS A 177 4.23 -1.84 -20.60
N ASP A 178 3.45 -2.21 -19.59
CA ASP A 178 3.10 -1.32 -18.50
C ASP A 178 3.70 -1.73 -17.15
N VAL A 179 4.11 -3.02 -17.00
CA VAL A 179 4.59 -3.59 -15.75
C VAL A 179 6.04 -4.05 -15.84
N ALA A 180 6.87 -3.63 -14.88
CA ALA A 180 8.23 -4.14 -14.72
C ALA A 180 8.23 -5.45 -13.92
N LEU A 181 9.14 -6.39 -14.26
CA LEU A 181 9.24 -7.70 -13.60
C LEU A 181 10.61 -7.84 -12.93
N PHE A 182 10.61 -8.33 -11.66
CA PHE A 182 11.79 -8.56 -10.84
C PHE A 182 11.73 -9.90 -10.12
#